data_a5b96a8ae35b22869d2f220e2e39a696
#
_entry.id   a5b96a8ae35b22869d2f220e2e39a696
#
_cell.length_a   1.000
_cell.length_b   1.000
_cell.length_c   1.000
_cell.angle_alpha   90.00
_cell.angle_beta   90.00
_cell.angle_gamma   90.00
#
_symmetry.space_group_name_H-M   'P 1'
#
loop_
_entity.id
_entity.type
_entity.pdbx_description
1 polymer ?
#
loop_
_entity_poly.entity_id
_entity_poly.type
_entity_poly.pdbx_seq_one_letter_code
_entity_poly.pdbx_strand_id
1 'polypeptide(L)'
;MRNPIDYLTHGLPRGWRLTIDWLVTIAGAILIVLAIKTWIVNPYRIPSSSMEPTLHCARPGAGCEASFSDRVLACRICFDIVSPKRGDIVVFKTPAIAKIRCGEGGTFVKRLIGLPGDTWKESDGVVYINGKKLNEPYLDPNHQDASSYPALKIPKGQYFFMGDNRASSCDSREWGTVPRKNLIGKVVATYWPPNRIKIW
;
A
#
# COMPACT_ATOMS: atom_id res chain seq x y z
N MET A 1 18.26 37.71 -7.17
CA MET A 1 17.62 37.16 -8.39
C MET A 1 16.26 37.84 -8.53
N ARG A 2 15.98 38.52 -9.66
CA ARG A 2 14.68 39.14 -9.89
C ARG A 2 13.68 38.04 -10.24
N ASN A 3 12.51 38.08 -9.60
CA ASN A 3 11.44 37.10 -9.79
C ASN A 3 10.91 37.26 -11.25
N PRO A 4 10.77 36.20 -12.05
CA PRO A 4 10.27 36.30 -13.42
C PRO A 4 8.89 36.96 -13.52
N ILE A 5 8.10 36.94 -12.44
CA ILE A 5 6.78 37.59 -12.35
C ILE A 5 6.92 39.11 -12.32
N ASP A 6 8.00 39.67 -11.80
CA ASP A 6 8.28 41.13 -11.79
C ASP A 6 8.32 41.72 -13.19
N TYR A 7 8.74 40.95 -14.20
CA TYR A 7 8.74 41.37 -15.61
C TYR A 7 7.32 41.53 -16.17
N LEU A 8 6.41 40.67 -15.79
CA LEU A 8 5.04 40.69 -16.31
C LEU A 8 4.15 41.71 -15.56
N THR A 9 4.53 42.08 -14.35
CA THR A 9 3.69 42.95 -13.48
C THR A 9 4.24 44.36 -13.34
N HIS A 10 5.31 44.74 -14.07
CA HIS A 10 6.06 45.97 -13.92
C HIS A 10 5.20 47.26 -14.04
N GLY A 11 4.11 47.24 -14.76
CA GLY A 11 3.20 48.39 -14.93
C GLY A 11 2.02 48.48 -13.94
N LEU A 12 1.88 47.50 -13.00
CA LEU A 12 0.76 47.44 -12.09
C LEU A 12 1.04 48.14 -10.74
N PRO A 13 0.01 48.70 -10.07
CA PRO A 13 0.09 49.19 -8.70
C PRO A 13 0.63 48.11 -7.74
N ARG A 14 1.37 48.55 -6.69
CA ARG A 14 2.05 47.64 -5.74
C ARG A 14 1.13 46.61 -5.11
N GLY A 15 -0.14 46.96 -4.82
CA GLY A 15 -1.12 46.06 -4.26
C GLY A 15 -1.44 44.89 -5.21
N TRP A 16 -1.67 45.19 -6.48
CA TRP A 16 -1.97 44.15 -7.50
C TRP A 16 -0.79 43.21 -7.75
N ARG A 17 0.45 43.71 -7.71
CA ARG A 17 1.66 42.88 -7.81
C ARG A 17 1.70 41.83 -6.69
N LEU A 18 1.54 42.27 -5.44
CA LEU A 18 1.51 41.36 -4.28
C LEU A 18 0.43 40.30 -4.42
N THR A 19 -0.77 40.67 -4.85
CA THR A 19 -1.88 39.74 -5.05
C THR A 19 -1.54 38.71 -6.12
N ILE A 20 -0.98 39.12 -7.26
CA ILE A 20 -0.58 38.23 -8.35
C ILE A 20 0.54 37.28 -7.89
N ASP A 21 1.55 37.76 -7.18
CA ASP A 21 2.62 36.95 -6.64
C ASP A 21 2.10 35.85 -5.71
N TRP A 22 1.18 36.18 -4.81
CA TRP A 22 0.53 35.21 -3.94
C TRP A 22 -0.29 34.20 -4.72
N LEU A 23 -1.10 34.63 -5.68
CA LEU A 23 -1.93 33.73 -6.51
C LEU A 23 -1.08 32.76 -7.32
N VAL A 24 0.00 33.24 -7.95
CA VAL A 24 0.91 32.39 -8.73
C VAL A 24 1.65 31.40 -7.82
N THR A 25 2.10 31.86 -6.65
CA THR A 25 2.77 30.98 -5.69
C THR A 25 1.84 29.88 -5.18
N ILE A 26 0.62 30.23 -4.80
CA ILE A 26 -0.38 29.26 -4.34
C ILE A 26 -0.78 28.30 -5.47
N ALA A 27 -1.02 28.82 -6.68
CA ALA A 27 -1.32 27.98 -7.84
C ALA A 27 -0.18 27.01 -8.16
N GLY A 28 1.05 27.50 -8.16
CA GLY A 28 2.26 26.68 -8.35
C GLY A 28 2.39 25.58 -7.28
N ALA A 29 2.19 25.92 -6.02
CA ALA A 29 2.22 24.95 -4.93
C ALA A 29 1.12 23.88 -5.08
N ILE A 30 -0.10 24.28 -5.43
CA ILE A 30 -1.20 23.35 -5.68
C ILE A 30 -0.85 22.40 -6.84
N LEU A 31 -0.33 22.93 -7.95
CA LEU A 31 0.06 22.11 -9.11
C LEU A 31 1.15 21.11 -8.76
N ILE A 32 2.16 21.50 -7.99
CA ILE A 32 3.22 20.60 -7.51
C ILE A 32 2.63 19.49 -6.63
N VAL A 33 1.78 19.84 -5.67
CA VAL A 33 1.12 18.84 -4.80
C VAL A 33 0.26 17.88 -5.59
N LEU A 34 -0.50 18.38 -6.57
CA LEU A 34 -1.31 17.54 -7.46
C LEU A 34 -0.43 16.61 -8.31
N ALA A 35 0.68 17.10 -8.85
CA ALA A 35 1.63 16.29 -9.60
C ALA A 35 2.23 15.18 -8.73
N ILE A 36 2.68 15.51 -7.51
CA ILE A 36 3.22 14.53 -6.57
C ILE A 36 2.16 13.45 -6.23
N LYS A 37 0.93 13.87 -5.89
CA LYS A 37 -0.16 12.94 -5.60
C LYS A 37 -0.56 12.07 -6.79
N THR A 38 -0.52 12.62 -7.99
CA THR A 38 -0.97 11.87 -9.18
C THR A 38 0.06 10.86 -9.64
N TRP A 39 1.35 11.18 -9.56
CA TRP A 39 2.41 10.39 -10.19
C TRP A 39 3.34 9.69 -9.22
N ILE A 40 3.59 10.24 -8.02
CA ILE A 40 4.64 9.74 -7.14
C ILE A 40 4.08 8.93 -5.97
N VAL A 41 3.24 9.53 -5.12
CA VAL A 41 2.74 8.89 -3.91
C VAL A 41 1.26 9.13 -3.69
N ASN A 42 0.55 8.09 -3.24
CA ASN A 42 -0.84 8.18 -2.82
C ASN A 42 -0.99 7.84 -1.34
N PRO A 43 -1.74 8.67 -0.59
CA PRO A 43 -2.13 8.32 0.78
C PRO A 43 -3.28 7.32 0.79
N TYR A 44 -3.19 6.34 1.69
CA TYR A 44 -4.25 5.38 1.99
C TYR A 44 -4.49 5.30 3.48
N ARG A 45 -5.73 5.05 3.87
CA ARG A 45 -6.13 4.73 5.25
C ARG A 45 -6.32 3.22 5.35
N ILE A 46 -5.90 2.62 6.45
CA ILE A 46 -6.08 1.19 6.73
C ILE A 46 -7.46 0.97 7.38
N PRO A 47 -8.42 0.34 6.67
CA PRO A 47 -9.78 0.22 7.17
C PRO A 47 -10.06 -1.07 7.93
N SER A 48 -9.23 -2.12 7.78
CA SER A 48 -9.48 -3.47 8.28
C SER A 48 -8.29 -4.04 9.03
N SER A 49 -8.56 -5.04 9.88
CA SER A 49 -7.58 -5.72 10.72
C SER A 49 -6.65 -6.70 10.01
N SER A 50 -6.80 -6.89 8.70
CA SER A 50 -6.09 -7.93 7.96
C SER A 50 -4.56 -7.78 7.90
N MET A 51 -4.03 -6.62 8.29
CA MET A 51 -2.59 -6.35 8.37
C MET A 51 -2.12 -6.07 9.81
N GLU A 52 -2.99 -6.29 10.81
CA GLU A 52 -2.57 -6.25 12.22
C GLU A 52 -1.49 -7.33 12.50
N PRO A 53 -0.53 -7.07 13.34
CA PRO A 53 -0.25 -5.81 14.05
C PRO A 53 0.66 -4.87 13.25
N THR A 54 1.00 -5.19 11.99
CA THR A 54 1.93 -4.40 11.17
C THR A 54 1.34 -3.05 10.78
N LEU A 55 0.09 -3.03 10.35
CA LEU A 55 -0.70 -1.83 10.05
C LEU A 55 -2.04 -1.92 10.77
N HIS A 56 -2.37 -0.89 11.53
CA HIS A 56 -3.52 -0.88 12.40
C HIS A 56 -4.75 -0.22 11.78
N CYS A 57 -5.92 -0.82 12.02
CA CYS A 57 -7.21 -0.17 11.81
C CYS A 57 -7.77 0.41 13.13
N ALA A 58 -8.76 1.29 13.05
CA ALA A 58 -9.35 1.92 14.22
C ALA A 58 -10.54 1.14 14.78
N ARG A 59 -10.60 0.99 16.11
CA ARG A 59 -11.83 0.58 16.79
C ARG A 59 -12.99 1.55 16.48
N PRO A 60 -14.24 1.09 16.46
CA PRO A 60 -14.74 -0.24 16.83
C PRO A 60 -14.74 -1.28 15.68
N GLY A 61 -13.93 -1.11 14.64
CA GLY A 61 -13.85 -2.08 13.54
C GLY A 61 -13.48 -3.48 14.05
N ALA A 62 -14.07 -4.52 13.45
CA ALA A 62 -13.84 -5.90 13.86
C ALA A 62 -12.35 -6.28 13.76
N GLY A 63 -11.78 -6.79 14.85
CA GLY A 63 -10.37 -7.15 14.96
C GLY A 63 -9.39 -5.97 14.93
N CYS A 64 -9.86 -4.73 15.01
CA CYS A 64 -9.01 -3.55 15.08
C CYS A 64 -8.52 -3.30 16.50
N GLU A 65 -7.22 -3.11 16.68
CA GLU A 65 -6.60 -2.98 18.01
C GLU A 65 -6.36 -1.53 18.43
N ALA A 66 -6.18 -0.63 17.48
CA ALA A 66 -5.79 0.74 17.74
C ALA A 66 -6.98 1.70 17.87
N SER A 67 -6.76 2.86 18.50
CA SER A 67 -7.74 3.95 18.56
C SER A 67 -7.85 4.73 17.24
N PHE A 68 -6.78 4.75 16.46
CA PHE A 68 -6.70 5.45 15.17
C PHE A 68 -6.17 4.52 14.08
N SER A 69 -6.79 4.59 12.90
CA SER A 69 -6.27 3.88 11.72
C SER A 69 -4.96 4.48 11.25
N ASP A 70 -4.05 3.61 10.83
CA ASP A 70 -2.84 4.04 10.14
C ASP A 70 -3.16 4.69 8.80
N ARG A 71 -2.40 5.72 8.48
CA ARG A 71 -2.38 6.32 7.14
C ARG A 71 -1.00 6.11 6.55
N VAL A 72 -0.98 5.46 5.41
CA VAL A 72 0.25 5.05 4.73
C VAL A 72 0.42 5.79 3.41
N LEU A 73 1.66 6.00 3.01
CA LEU A 73 2.02 6.49 1.68
C LEU A 73 2.44 5.31 0.81
N ALA A 74 1.79 5.16 -0.33
CA ALA A 74 2.17 4.20 -1.35
C ALA A 74 2.87 4.89 -2.52
N CYS A 75 4.09 4.48 -2.79
CA CYS A 75 4.89 4.95 -3.91
C CYS A 75 4.46 4.24 -5.20
N ARG A 76 3.92 4.97 -6.16
CA ARG A 76 3.43 4.42 -7.43
C ARG A 76 4.57 4.09 -8.39
N ILE A 77 5.47 5.05 -8.58
CA ILE A 77 6.60 4.90 -9.52
C ILE A 77 7.67 3.92 -9.04
N CYS A 78 7.63 3.53 -7.75
CA CYS A 78 8.64 2.62 -7.20
C CYS A 78 8.70 1.30 -7.95
N PHE A 79 7.56 0.78 -8.41
CA PHE A 79 7.51 -0.47 -9.15
C PHE A 79 7.88 -0.32 -10.64
N ASP A 80 7.98 0.89 -11.15
CA ASP A 80 8.51 1.15 -12.50
C ASP A 80 10.04 1.16 -12.50
N ILE A 81 10.64 1.49 -11.34
CA ILE A 81 12.08 1.59 -11.15
C ILE A 81 12.65 0.28 -10.58
N VAL A 82 11.97 -0.33 -9.61
CA VAL A 82 12.42 -1.52 -8.90
C VAL A 82 11.34 -2.60 -8.90
N SER A 83 11.70 -3.82 -9.26
CA SER A 83 10.77 -4.95 -9.21
C SER A 83 10.27 -5.21 -7.78
N PRO A 84 8.98 -5.59 -7.60
CA PRO A 84 8.45 -5.97 -6.29
C PRO A 84 9.26 -7.08 -5.65
N LYS A 85 9.56 -6.93 -4.35
CA LYS A 85 10.32 -7.90 -3.57
C LYS A 85 9.42 -8.60 -2.56
N ARG A 86 9.74 -9.86 -2.25
CA ARG A 86 9.10 -10.57 -1.15
C ARG A 86 9.24 -9.80 0.15
N GLY A 87 8.15 -9.69 0.91
CA GLY A 87 8.08 -8.88 2.13
C GLY A 87 7.58 -7.46 1.92
N ASP A 88 7.56 -6.91 0.69
CA ASP A 88 7.00 -5.59 0.42
C ASP A 88 5.52 -5.54 0.82
N ILE A 89 5.11 -4.46 1.49
CA ILE A 89 3.70 -4.16 1.72
C ILE A 89 3.21 -3.39 0.50
N VAL A 90 2.16 -3.91 -0.15
CA VAL A 90 1.73 -3.43 -1.47
C VAL A 90 0.25 -3.05 -1.46
N VAL A 91 -0.04 -1.91 -2.07
CA VAL A 91 -1.40 -1.49 -2.43
C VAL A 91 -1.69 -1.99 -3.84
N PHE A 92 -2.80 -2.69 -4.02
CA PHE A 92 -3.18 -3.25 -5.33
C PHE A 92 -4.70 -3.33 -5.49
N LYS A 93 -5.15 -3.47 -6.75
CA LYS A 93 -6.55 -3.80 -7.08
C LYS A 93 -6.74 -5.31 -7.01
N THR A 94 -7.73 -5.75 -6.24
CA THR A 94 -8.08 -7.17 -6.13
C THR A 94 -8.59 -7.72 -7.47
N PRO A 95 -8.38 -9.01 -7.76
CA PRO A 95 -9.09 -9.69 -8.83
C PRO A 95 -10.61 -9.65 -8.61
N ALA A 96 -11.39 -9.70 -9.67
CA ALA A 96 -12.87 -9.65 -9.57
C ALA A 96 -13.46 -10.75 -8.67
N ILE A 97 -12.83 -11.94 -8.65
CA ILE A 97 -13.22 -13.08 -7.81
C ILE A 97 -13.14 -12.78 -6.31
N ALA A 98 -12.31 -11.82 -5.88
CA ALA A 98 -12.22 -11.42 -4.47
C ALA A 98 -13.55 -10.92 -3.92
N LYS A 99 -14.34 -10.19 -4.73
CA LYS A 99 -15.68 -9.75 -4.32
C LYS A 99 -16.62 -10.92 -4.03
N ILE A 100 -16.50 -12.00 -4.78
CA ILE A 100 -17.33 -13.21 -4.61
C ILE A 100 -16.88 -14.01 -3.39
N ARG A 101 -15.56 -14.19 -3.21
CA ARG A 101 -14.99 -15.03 -2.15
C ARG A 101 -14.96 -14.35 -0.78
N CYS A 102 -14.74 -13.03 -0.76
CA CYS A 102 -14.53 -12.27 0.47
C CYS A 102 -15.66 -11.29 0.80
N GLY A 103 -16.68 -11.16 -0.08
CA GLY A 103 -17.70 -10.13 0.08
C GLY A 103 -17.23 -8.71 -0.24
N GLU A 104 -15.92 -8.51 -0.36
CA GLU A 104 -15.28 -7.22 -0.58
C GLU A 104 -14.33 -7.27 -1.78
N GLY A 105 -14.24 -6.15 -2.48
CA GLY A 105 -13.33 -5.98 -3.61
C GLY A 105 -12.82 -4.54 -3.69
N GLY A 106 -11.92 -4.28 -4.63
CA GLY A 106 -11.39 -2.94 -4.85
C GLY A 106 -9.90 -2.82 -4.53
N THR A 107 -9.52 -1.85 -3.70
CA THR A 107 -8.11 -1.61 -3.36
C THR A 107 -7.78 -2.20 -2.00
N PHE A 108 -6.83 -3.14 -1.99
CA PHE A 108 -6.37 -3.80 -0.78
C PHE A 108 -4.90 -3.48 -0.51
N VAL A 109 -4.51 -3.65 0.76
CA VAL A 109 -3.12 -3.61 1.22
C VAL A 109 -2.79 -4.96 1.83
N LYS A 110 -1.77 -5.63 1.31
CA LYS A 110 -1.29 -6.93 1.79
C LYS A 110 0.23 -7.03 1.65
N ARG A 111 0.81 -8.05 2.26
CA ARG A 111 2.24 -8.36 2.10
C ARG A 111 2.46 -9.27 0.91
N LEU A 112 3.47 -8.96 0.11
CA LEU A 112 3.91 -9.78 -1.01
C LEU A 112 4.68 -11.00 -0.50
N ILE A 113 4.10 -12.18 -0.67
CA ILE A 113 4.65 -13.45 -0.19
C ILE A 113 5.27 -14.26 -1.33
N GLY A 114 4.58 -14.39 -2.45
CA GLY A 114 5.02 -15.20 -3.57
C GLY A 114 5.33 -14.37 -4.80
N LEU A 115 6.48 -14.62 -5.41
CA LEU A 115 6.95 -13.96 -6.63
C LEU A 115 6.63 -14.79 -7.88
N PRO A 116 6.64 -14.19 -9.08
CA PRO A 116 6.47 -14.92 -10.34
C PRO A 116 7.45 -16.09 -10.45
N GLY A 117 6.92 -17.29 -10.70
CA GLY A 117 7.72 -18.51 -10.82
C GLY A 117 7.95 -19.28 -9.51
N ASP A 118 7.59 -18.73 -8.34
CA ASP A 118 7.62 -19.48 -7.10
C ASP A 118 6.56 -20.58 -7.04
N THR A 119 6.83 -21.58 -6.21
CA THR A 119 5.82 -22.52 -5.72
C THR A 119 5.55 -22.20 -4.26
N TRP A 120 4.36 -21.66 -3.99
CA TRP A 120 3.87 -21.37 -2.66
C TRP A 120 3.10 -22.58 -2.10
N LYS A 121 3.23 -22.84 -0.81
CA LYS A 121 2.44 -23.82 -0.06
C LYS A 121 2.28 -23.33 1.38
N GLU A 122 1.16 -23.65 2.02
CA GLU A 122 0.96 -23.48 3.46
C GLU A 122 0.62 -24.83 4.11
N SER A 123 1.21 -25.11 5.26
CA SER A 123 0.96 -26.32 6.05
C SER A 123 0.96 -25.95 7.52
N ASP A 124 -0.17 -26.18 8.21
CA ASP A 124 -0.37 -25.85 9.62
C ASP A 124 0.03 -24.41 9.96
N GLY A 125 -0.41 -23.45 9.11
CA GLY A 125 -0.10 -22.01 9.25
C GLY A 125 1.33 -21.63 8.87
N VAL A 126 2.17 -22.57 8.48
CA VAL A 126 3.56 -22.31 8.06
C VAL A 126 3.64 -22.19 6.55
N VAL A 127 4.17 -21.08 6.07
CA VAL A 127 4.35 -20.82 4.63
C VAL A 127 5.67 -21.39 4.15
N TYR A 128 5.63 -22.04 3.00
CA TYR A 128 6.78 -22.58 2.28
C TYR A 128 6.86 -21.98 0.88
N ILE A 129 8.04 -21.58 0.49
CA ILE A 129 8.34 -21.09 -0.87
C ILE A 129 9.42 -21.98 -1.48
N ASN A 130 9.10 -22.58 -2.62
CA ASN A 130 9.99 -23.52 -3.32
C ASN A 130 10.47 -24.65 -2.38
N GLY A 131 9.59 -25.14 -1.50
CA GLY A 131 9.86 -26.20 -0.53
C GLY A 131 10.62 -25.76 0.73
N LYS A 132 11.02 -24.49 0.85
CA LYS A 132 11.72 -23.97 2.03
C LYS A 132 10.77 -23.14 2.89
N LYS A 133 10.81 -23.38 4.22
CA LYS A 133 10.05 -22.56 5.19
C LYS A 133 10.44 -21.08 5.03
N LEU A 134 9.41 -20.22 4.90
CA LEU A 134 9.60 -18.78 4.86
C LEU A 134 9.83 -18.25 6.29
N ASN A 135 10.84 -17.38 6.45
CA ASN A 135 11.02 -16.65 7.70
C ASN A 135 10.12 -15.41 7.70
N GLU A 136 9.20 -15.34 8.65
CA GLU A 136 8.16 -14.31 8.74
C GLU A 136 8.15 -13.64 10.13
N PRO A 137 9.20 -12.86 10.46
CA PRO A 137 9.36 -12.26 11.80
C PRO A 137 8.33 -11.19 12.15
N TYR A 138 7.49 -10.79 11.19
CA TYR A 138 6.43 -9.81 11.33
C TYR A 138 5.11 -10.42 11.83
N LEU A 139 5.01 -11.74 11.87
CA LEU A 139 3.81 -12.42 12.36
C LEU A 139 3.74 -12.42 13.88
N ASP A 140 2.57 -12.10 14.39
CA ASP A 140 2.25 -12.26 15.82
C ASP A 140 1.57 -13.63 16.04
N PRO A 141 1.95 -14.39 17.07
CA PRO A 141 1.31 -15.67 17.38
C PRO A 141 -0.21 -15.59 17.57
N ASN A 142 -0.72 -14.46 18.05
CA ASN A 142 -2.16 -14.26 18.26
C ASN A 142 -2.94 -14.02 16.97
N HIS A 143 -2.25 -13.76 15.85
CA HIS A 143 -2.83 -13.48 14.55
C HIS A 143 -2.56 -14.58 13.52
N GLN A 144 -2.02 -15.73 13.96
CA GLN A 144 -1.79 -16.89 13.13
C GLN A 144 -3.02 -17.79 13.08
N ASP A 145 -3.10 -18.60 12.04
CA ASP A 145 -4.04 -19.70 11.92
C ASP A 145 -3.26 -21.01 11.73
N ALA A 146 -4.00 -22.12 11.68
CA ALA A 146 -3.43 -23.44 11.41
C ALA A 146 -3.89 -23.96 10.03
N SER A 147 -4.15 -23.07 9.10
CA SER A 147 -4.65 -23.42 7.77
C SER A 147 -3.60 -24.17 6.96
N SER A 148 -4.07 -25.05 6.08
CA SER A 148 -3.22 -25.77 5.14
C SER A 148 -3.80 -25.64 3.73
N TYR A 149 -2.95 -25.27 2.79
CA TYR A 149 -3.32 -25.12 1.38
C TYR A 149 -2.33 -25.90 0.50
N PRO A 150 -2.81 -26.51 -0.59
CA PRO A 150 -1.97 -27.25 -1.51
C PRO A 150 -0.95 -26.34 -2.20
N ALA A 151 0.10 -26.94 -2.75
CA ALA A 151 1.11 -26.22 -3.50
C ALA A 151 0.49 -25.52 -4.72
N LEU A 152 0.79 -24.23 -4.87
CA LEU A 152 0.37 -23.40 -5.98
C LEU A 152 1.60 -22.83 -6.70
N LYS A 153 1.74 -23.12 -7.99
CA LYS A 153 2.73 -22.49 -8.86
C LYS A 153 2.26 -21.11 -9.27
N ILE A 154 3.04 -20.08 -8.93
CA ILE A 154 2.71 -18.69 -9.27
C ILE A 154 3.09 -18.43 -10.73
N PRO A 155 2.13 -18.06 -11.61
CA PRO A 155 2.41 -17.79 -13.01
C PRO A 155 3.37 -16.60 -13.21
N LYS A 156 4.02 -16.55 -14.37
CA LYS A 156 4.81 -15.38 -14.78
C LYS A 156 3.96 -14.10 -14.77
N GLY A 157 4.51 -13.01 -14.23
CA GLY A 157 3.82 -11.72 -14.16
C GLY A 157 2.70 -11.66 -13.11
N GLN A 158 2.57 -12.66 -12.24
CA GLN A 158 1.60 -12.70 -11.14
C GLN A 158 2.30 -12.79 -9.78
N TYR A 159 1.60 -12.37 -8.75
CA TYR A 159 2.08 -12.25 -7.39
C TYR A 159 1.09 -12.85 -6.40
N PHE A 160 1.57 -13.35 -5.28
CA PHE A 160 0.76 -13.93 -4.22
C PHE A 160 0.88 -13.10 -2.96
N PHE A 161 -0.25 -12.64 -2.42
CA PHE A 161 -0.33 -11.74 -1.30
C PHE A 161 -1.01 -12.38 -0.11
N MET A 162 -0.50 -12.14 1.10
CA MET A 162 -1.16 -12.56 2.34
C MET A 162 -1.23 -11.38 3.30
N GLY A 163 -2.27 -11.38 4.16
CA GLY A 163 -2.33 -10.48 5.30
C GLY A 163 -1.39 -10.91 6.41
N ASP A 164 -0.94 -9.97 7.22
CA ASP A 164 -0.11 -10.29 8.39
C ASP A 164 -0.98 -10.87 9.52
N ASN A 165 -2.24 -10.47 9.61
CA ASN A 165 -3.25 -11.16 10.42
C ASN A 165 -3.80 -12.37 9.65
N ARG A 166 -3.11 -13.49 9.73
CA ARG A 166 -3.46 -14.73 9.01
C ARG A 166 -4.86 -15.24 9.30
N ALA A 167 -5.28 -15.16 10.55
CA ALA A 167 -6.59 -15.62 11.01
C ALA A 167 -7.76 -14.75 10.51
N SER A 168 -7.50 -13.46 10.22
CA SER A 168 -8.53 -12.49 9.83
C SER A 168 -8.25 -11.83 8.48
N SER A 169 -7.58 -12.53 7.57
CA SER A 169 -7.26 -11.99 6.25
C SER A 169 -7.92 -12.80 5.15
N CYS A 170 -8.82 -12.18 4.40
CA CYS A 170 -9.15 -12.67 3.08
C CYS A 170 -8.08 -12.16 2.10
N ASP A 171 -7.37 -13.08 1.45
CA ASP A 171 -6.19 -12.79 0.63
C ASP A 171 -5.99 -13.79 -0.51
N SER A 172 -4.80 -13.92 -1.06
CA SER A 172 -4.53 -14.80 -2.20
C SER A 172 -4.79 -16.28 -1.92
N ARG A 173 -4.95 -16.69 -0.68
CA ARG A 173 -5.38 -18.05 -0.32
C ARG A 173 -6.80 -18.31 -0.83
N GLU A 174 -7.65 -17.27 -0.87
CA GLU A 174 -9.04 -17.35 -1.29
C GLU A 174 -9.26 -17.02 -2.78
N TRP A 175 -8.57 -16.00 -3.31
CA TRP A 175 -8.80 -15.53 -4.68
C TRP A 175 -7.66 -15.84 -5.66
N GLY A 176 -6.56 -16.46 -5.19
CA GLY A 176 -5.42 -16.80 -6.02
C GLY A 176 -4.47 -15.61 -6.29
N THR A 177 -3.78 -15.66 -7.40
CA THR A 177 -2.71 -14.72 -7.74
C THR A 177 -3.23 -13.39 -8.31
N VAL A 178 -2.43 -12.34 -8.17
CA VAL A 178 -2.72 -10.97 -8.62
C VAL A 178 -1.79 -10.58 -9.76
N PRO A 179 -2.30 -10.17 -10.92
CA PRO A 179 -1.48 -9.74 -12.04
C PRO A 179 -0.68 -8.45 -11.74
N ARG A 180 0.51 -8.31 -12.34
CA ARG A 180 1.38 -7.13 -12.22
C ARG A 180 0.65 -5.81 -12.47
N LYS A 181 -0.23 -5.75 -13.47
CA LYS A 181 -1.01 -4.56 -13.84
C LYS A 181 -1.95 -4.07 -12.73
N ASN A 182 -2.26 -4.92 -11.76
CA ASN A 182 -3.13 -4.58 -10.64
C ASN A 182 -2.36 -3.92 -9.48
N LEU A 183 -1.03 -3.98 -9.47
CA LEU A 183 -0.21 -3.35 -8.43
C LEU A 183 -0.27 -1.83 -8.59
N ILE A 184 -0.62 -1.13 -7.51
CA ILE A 184 -0.75 0.33 -7.49
C ILE A 184 0.54 0.96 -6.97
N GLY A 185 1.11 0.43 -5.87
CA GLY A 185 2.33 0.97 -5.31
C GLY A 185 2.81 0.24 -4.07
N LYS A 186 4.09 0.44 -3.74
CA LYS A 186 4.71 -0.05 -2.51
C LYS A 186 4.42 0.92 -1.37
N VAL A 187 4.00 0.43 -0.22
CA VAL A 187 3.94 1.22 1.01
C VAL A 187 5.36 1.57 1.43
N VAL A 188 5.65 2.86 1.52
CA VAL A 188 6.98 3.38 1.86
C VAL A 188 7.03 4.07 3.21
N ALA A 189 5.89 4.52 3.71
CA ALA A 189 5.81 5.13 5.04
C ALA A 189 4.41 5.00 5.65
N THR A 190 4.36 4.90 6.96
CA THR A 190 3.20 5.25 7.78
C THR A 190 3.44 6.66 8.31
N TYR A 191 2.53 7.60 8.03
CA TYR A 191 2.70 9.01 8.40
C TYR A 191 1.70 9.48 9.48
N TRP A 192 0.76 8.64 9.85
CA TRP A 192 -0.22 8.89 10.91
C TRP A 192 -0.63 7.56 11.55
N PRO A 193 -0.87 7.51 12.87
CA PRO A 193 -0.75 8.58 13.86
C PRO A 193 0.72 8.90 14.22
N PRO A 194 1.00 10.03 14.90
CA PRO A 194 2.37 10.48 15.18
C PRO A 194 3.24 9.46 15.93
N ASN A 195 2.65 8.69 16.83
CA ASN A 195 3.34 7.65 17.61
C ASN A 195 3.63 6.36 16.82
N ARG A 196 3.18 6.25 15.56
CA ARG A 196 3.44 5.10 14.67
C ARG A 196 4.06 5.50 13.32
N ILE A 197 4.66 6.70 13.24
CA ILE A 197 5.41 7.11 12.04
C ILE A 197 6.57 6.14 11.82
N LYS A 198 6.62 5.56 10.60
CA LYS A 198 7.62 4.56 10.23
C LYS A 198 7.89 4.62 8.72
N ILE A 199 9.15 4.42 8.35
CA ILE A 199 9.58 4.18 6.95
C ILE A 199 9.72 2.67 6.75
N TRP A 200 9.24 2.16 5.63
CA TRP A 200 9.20 0.72 5.30
C TRP A 200 10.25 0.31 4.28
#